data_6934b12e4716176b9d9ec6c52d847d35
#
_entry.id   6934b12e4716176b9d9ec6c52d847d35
#
_cell.length_a   1.000
_cell.length_b   1.000
_cell.length_c   1.000
_cell.angle_alpha   90.00
_cell.angle_beta   90.00
_cell.angle_gamma   90.00
#
_symmetry.space_group_name_H-M   'P 1'
#
loop_
_entity.id
_entity.type
_entity.pdbx_description
1 polymer ?
#
loop_
_entity_poly.entity_id
_entity_poly.type
_entity_poly.pdbx_seq_one_letter_code
_entity_poly.pdbx_strand_id
1 'polypeptide(L)'
;MIDYSALKAVAMVVQTGSFEKAARALNVTPSAVSQRVKHLEERLGAVLIERGSPCAATEKGDWLCRHIEQVGMLERELLAELPGLSGSENTAQRVTLHIATNADSLGTWFLKAISHFSTSSEYLFNIAVDDQDHTAEWLRRGRVVAAVTSLSKPVQGCRLTPLGILQYRATASPDFVARHFPDGVTSDAIAKAAALTFNQKDRLQDQWVRAALRADIACPTHWLPSTQAFVDASLSGMGWGMNPMQLIDDHLQSGKLIELIPDTPLDIPLFWQVNRLAADRLASLTQAVLTTARQELASISNK
;
A
#
# COMPACT_ATOMS: atom_id res chain seq x y z
N MET A 1 15.01 -32.32 3.29
CA MET A 1 13.62 -32.04 3.65
C MET A 1 13.56 -30.67 4.33
N ILE A 2 12.58 -29.85 4.02
CA ILE A 2 12.37 -28.53 4.64
C ILE A 2 11.88 -28.75 6.07
N ASP A 3 12.50 -28.08 7.03
CA ASP A 3 12.07 -28.11 8.43
C ASP A 3 11.03 -27.01 8.67
N TYR A 4 9.76 -27.35 8.51
CA TYR A 4 8.65 -26.43 8.70
C TYR A 4 8.53 -25.92 10.15
N SER A 5 8.99 -26.70 11.14
CA SER A 5 8.98 -26.26 12.54
C SER A 5 9.96 -25.09 12.77
N ALA A 6 11.15 -25.18 12.16
CA ALA A 6 12.12 -24.09 12.20
C ALA A 6 11.67 -22.87 11.38
N LEU A 7 11.07 -23.09 10.21
CA LEU A 7 10.51 -22.03 9.39
C LEU A 7 9.38 -21.26 10.10
N LYS A 8 8.44 -22.00 10.74
CA LYS A 8 7.36 -21.39 11.54
C LYS A 8 7.94 -20.60 12.73
N ALA A 9 9.05 -21.03 13.33
CA ALA A 9 9.72 -20.28 14.39
C ALA A 9 10.28 -18.95 13.89
N VAL A 10 10.97 -18.94 12.73
CA VAL A 10 11.46 -17.69 12.11
C VAL A 10 10.30 -16.74 11.81
N ALA A 11 9.26 -17.22 11.12
CA ALA A 11 8.10 -16.40 10.76
C ALA A 11 7.39 -15.79 11.99
N MET A 12 7.24 -16.59 13.06
CA MET A 12 6.61 -16.13 14.30
C MET A 12 7.45 -15.08 15.05
N VAL A 13 8.77 -15.21 15.06
CA VAL A 13 9.66 -14.20 15.68
C VAL A 13 9.57 -12.88 14.91
N VAL A 14 9.56 -12.92 13.59
CA VAL A 14 9.41 -11.74 12.74
C VAL A 14 8.03 -11.09 12.93
N GLN A 15 6.96 -11.89 12.93
CA GLN A 15 5.58 -11.41 13.08
C GLN A 15 5.34 -10.76 14.45
N THR A 16 5.88 -11.34 15.51
CA THR A 16 5.68 -10.84 16.89
C THR A 16 6.72 -9.83 17.34
N GLY A 17 7.83 -9.71 16.59
CA GLY A 17 8.97 -8.87 16.89
C GLY A 17 9.82 -9.34 18.08
N SER A 18 9.58 -10.56 18.63
CA SER A 18 10.24 -11.05 19.85
C SER A 18 10.25 -12.55 19.94
N PHE A 19 11.37 -13.12 20.39
CA PHE A 19 11.52 -14.56 20.64
C PHE A 19 10.58 -15.06 21.75
N GLU A 20 10.36 -14.25 22.79
CA GLU A 20 9.47 -14.60 23.91
C GLU A 20 8.00 -14.61 23.48
N LYS A 21 7.57 -13.61 22.69
CA LYS A 21 6.20 -13.57 22.15
C LYS A 21 5.96 -14.71 21.17
N ALA A 22 6.95 -15.02 20.31
CA ALA A 22 6.90 -16.14 19.39
C ALA A 22 6.79 -17.49 20.12
N ALA A 23 7.54 -17.67 21.20
CA ALA A 23 7.50 -18.88 22.01
C ALA A 23 6.10 -19.11 22.61
N ARG A 24 5.47 -18.05 23.14
CA ARG A 24 4.09 -18.12 23.66
C ARG A 24 3.09 -18.48 22.54
N ALA A 25 3.21 -17.85 21.38
CA ALA A 25 2.32 -18.11 20.23
C ALA A 25 2.46 -19.54 19.67
N LEU A 26 3.66 -20.13 19.80
CA LEU A 26 3.95 -21.48 19.33
C LEU A 26 3.78 -22.55 20.44
N ASN A 27 3.38 -22.17 21.66
CA ASN A 27 3.28 -23.06 22.83
C ASN A 27 4.58 -23.84 23.12
N VAL A 28 5.73 -23.16 23.01
CA VAL A 28 7.06 -23.73 23.29
C VAL A 28 7.88 -22.77 24.18
N THR A 29 9.07 -23.21 24.60
CA THR A 29 9.97 -22.35 25.39
C THR A 29 10.73 -21.37 24.48
N PRO A 30 11.14 -20.18 24.99
CA PRO A 30 11.98 -19.25 24.23
C PRO A 30 13.31 -19.87 23.77
N SER A 31 13.91 -20.77 24.59
CA SER A 31 15.12 -21.49 24.21
C SER A 31 14.88 -22.41 23.02
N ALA A 32 13.74 -23.11 22.96
CA ALA A 32 13.41 -23.98 21.84
C ALA A 32 13.25 -23.16 20.53
N VAL A 33 12.59 -21.99 20.56
CA VAL A 33 12.51 -21.09 19.41
C VAL A 33 13.90 -20.64 18.97
N SER A 34 14.72 -20.18 19.94
CA SER A 34 16.08 -19.72 19.65
C SER A 34 16.95 -20.81 19.04
N GLN A 35 16.87 -22.06 19.54
CA GLN A 35 17.60 -23.20 18.97
C GLN A 35 17.14 -23.55 17.56
N ARG A 36 15.81 -23.57 17.30
CA ARG A 36 15.28 -23.86 15.96
C ARG A 36 15.77 -22.82 14.93
N VAL A 37 15.71 -21.54 15.29
CA VAL A 37 16.22 -20.45 14.44
C VAL A 37 17.72 -20.61 14.20
N LYS A 38 18.50 -20.78 15.26
CA LYS A 38 19.97 -20.94 15.20
C LYS A 38 20.38 -22.13 14.32
N HIS A 39 19.79 -23.30 14.50
CA HIS A 39 20.11 -24.49 13.70
C HIS A 39 19.74 -24.26 12.21
N LEU A 40 18.66 -23.54 11.94
CA LEU A 40 18.29 -23.21 10.56
C LEU A 40 19.28 -22.22 9.93
N GLU A 41 19.71 -21.20 10.68
CA GLU A 41 20.72 -20.23 10.26
C GLU A 41 22.07 -20.91 9.98
N GLU A 42 22.52 -21.78 10.88
CA GLU A 42 23.74 -22.60 10.72
C GLU A 42 23.68 -23.49 9.48
N ARG A 43 22.56 -24.20 9.27
CA ARG A 43 22.35 -25.04 8.10
C ARG A 43 22.36 -24.31 6.79
N LEU A 44 21.80 -23.06 6.75
CA LEU A 44 21.74 -22.23 5.58
C LEU A 44 22.99 -21.36 5.38
N GLY A 45 23.86 -21.28 6.37
CA GLY A 45 25.02 -20.39 6.36
C GLY A 45 24.64 -18.93 6.26
N ALA A 46 23.50 -18.52 6.85
CA ALA A 46 22.98 -17.18 6.74
C ALA A 46 22.15 -16.78 7.95
N VAL A 47 22.27 -15.53 8.37
CA VAL A 47 21.40 -14.90 9.37
C VAL A 47 20.03 -14.67 8.75
N LEU A 48 18.96 -15.07 9.47
CA LEU A 48 17.57 -14.94 9.03
C LEU A 48 16.81 -13.85 9.80
N ILE A 49 17.25 -13.55 11.02
CA ILE A 49 16.62 -12.58 11.91
C ILE A 49 17.65 -11.53 12.35
N GLU A 50 17.37 -10.28 12.07
CA GLU A 50 18.03 -9.14 12.68
C GLU A 50 17.52 -8.99 14.11
N ARG A 51 18.42 -9.22 15.08
CA ARG A 51 18.07 -9.12 16.51
C ARG A 51 18.03 -7.67 16.93
N GLY A 52 16.83 -7.15 17.16
CA GLY A 52 16.55 -5.78 17.57
C GLY A 52 15.28 -5.71 18.42
N SER A 53 14.81 -4.52 18.70
CA SER A 53 13.51 -4.31 19.33
C SER A 53 12.68 -3.34 18.47
N PRO A 54 11.81 -3.88 17.59
CA PRO A 54 11.48 -5.30 17.38
C PRO A 54 12.53 -6.08 16.57
N CYS A 55 12.51 -7.44 16.68
CA CYS A 55 13.22 -8.30 15.75
C CYS A 55 12.63 -8.17 14.33
N ALA A 56 13.50 -8.16 13.31
CA ALA A 56 13.10 -8.06 11.91
C ALA A 56 13.70 -9.22 11.08
N ALA A 57 13.11 -9.51 9.93
CA ALA A 57 13.68 -10.47 9.01
C ALA A 57 14.82 -9.84 8.21
N THR A 58 15.88 -10.63 7.94
CA THR A 58 16.81 -10.33 6.85
C THR A 58 16.13 -10.60 5.49
N GLU A 59 16.77 -10.25 4.39
CA GLU A 59 16.23 -10.57 3.05
C GLU A 59 15.97 -12.08 2.88
N LYS A 60 16.89 -12.93 3.36
CA LYS A 60 16.72 -14.40 3.34
C LYS A 60 15.62 -14.87 4.30
N GLY A 61 15.52 -14.24 5.46
CA GLY A 61 14.43 -14.46 6.42
C GLY A 61 13.07 -14.13 5.81
N ASP A 62 12.95 -13.01 5.10
CA ASP A 62 11.77 -12.61 4.38
C ASP A 62 11.29 -13.67 3.36
N TRP A 63 12.22 -14.30 2.64
CA TRP A 63 11.86 -15.37 1.69
C TRP A 63 11.23 -16.57 2.39
N LEU A 64 11.75 -16.94 3.55
CA LEU A 64 11.20 -18.04 4.33
C LEU A 64 9.84 -17.69 4.96
N CYS A 65 9.68 -16.47 5.45
CA CYS A 65 8.40 -15.99 5.97
C CYS A 65 7.32 -16.05 4.89
N ARG A 66 7.60 -15.53 3.69
CA ARG A 66 6.66 -15.60 2.55
C ARG A 66 6.31 -17.03 2.15
N HIS A 67 7.30 -17.95 2.16
CA HIS A 67 7.04 -19.37 1.87
C HIS A 67 6.05 -19.95 2.89
N ILE A 68 6.23 -19.69 4.18
CA ILE A 68 5.32 -20.16 5.24
C ILE A 68 3.92 -19.57 5.09
N GLU A 69 3.80 -18.30 4.72
CA GLU A 69 2.50 -17.67 4.47
C GLU A 69 1.77 -18.33 3.30
N GLN A 70 2.47 -18.62 2.21
CA GLN A 70 1.92 -19.33 1.05
C GLN A 70 1.46 -20.74 1.42
N VAL A 71 2.28 -21.47 2.19
CA VAL A 71 1.90 -22.80 2.71
C VAL A 71 0.69 -22.72 3.62
N GLY A 72 0.62 -21.72 4.51
CA GLY A 72 -0.52 -21.51 5.38
C GLY A 72 -1.82 -21.21 4.60
N MET A 73 -1.76 -20.50 3.47
CA MET A 73 -2.93 -20.32 2.59
C MET A 73 -3.37 -21.64 1.95
N LEU A 74 -2.43 -22.51 1.52
CA LEU A 74 -2.72 -23.84 0.98
C LEU A 74 -3.31 -24.78 2.02
N GLU A 75 -2.73 -24.80 3.24
CA GLU A 75 -3.24 -25.59 4.36
C GLU A 75 -4.69 -25.21 4.71
N ARG A 76 -5.03 -23.91 4.72
CA ARG A 76 -6.42 -23.45 4.99
C ARG A 76 -7.40 -23.89 3.92
N GLU A 77 -7.03 -23.79 2.65
CA GLU A 77 -7.89 -24.26 1.55
C GLU A 77 -8.20 -25.75 1.72
N LEU A 78 -7.17 -26.53 2.01
CA LEU A 78 -7.34 -27.97 2.27
C LEU A 78 -8.27 -28.24 3.47
N LEU A 79 -8.10 -27.49 4.57
CA LEU A 79 -8.92 -27.65 5.78
C LEU A 79 -10.35 -27.16 5.58
N ALA A 80 -10.60 -26.19 4.70
CA ALA A 80 -11.96 -25.78 4.32
C ALA A 80 -12.70 -26.87 3.56
N GLU A 81 -12.01 -27.59 2.65
CA GLU A 81 -12.57 -28.73 1.91
C GLU A 81 -12.65 -30.00 2.74
N LEU A 82 -11.74 -30.18 3.69
CA LEU A 82 -11.62 -31.38 4.53
C LEU A 82 -11.55 -31.03 6.03
N PRO A 83 -12.66 -30.61 6.65
CA PRO A 83 -12.68 -30.16 8.05
C PRO A 83 -12.22 -31.24 9.04
N GLY A 84 -12.38 -32.51 8.70
CA GLY A 84 -11.95 -33.64 9.53
C GLY A 84 -10.43 -33.78 9.70
N LEU A 85 -9.62 -33.06 8.93
CA LEU A 85 -8.16 -33.01 9.11
C LEU A 85 -7.74 -32.03 10.22
N SER A 86 -8.65 -31.16 10.68
CA SER A 86 -8.41 -30.27 11.81
C SER A 86 -8.42 -31.07 13.10
N GLY A 87 -7.24 -31.29 13.71
CA GLY A 87 -7.18 -31.80 15.07
C GLY A 87 -7.79 -30.79 16.05
N SER A 88 -8.32 -31.27 17.18
CA SER A 88 -9.01 -30.48 18.21
C SER A 88 -8.17 -29.36 18.86
N GLU A 89 -6.90 -29.23 18.55
CA GLU A 89 -5.97 -28.23 19.10
C GLU A 89 -5.55 -27.14 18.10
N ASN A 90 -6.09 -27.14 16.87
CA ASN A 90 -5.68 -26.16 15.88
C ASN A 90 -6.52 -24.87 16.07
N THR A 91 -6.11 -24.03 17.03
CA THR A 91 -6.48 -22.60 17.00
C THR A 91 -5.90 -22.07 15.69
N ALA A 92 -6.74 -22.00 14.67
CA ALA A 92 -6.39 -21.65 13.31
C ALA A 92 -5.65 -20.29 13.34
N GLN A 93 -4.34 -20.32 13.21
CA GLN A 93 -3.51 -19.13 13.13
C GLN A 93 -4.01 -18.32 11.93
N ARG A 94 -4.52 -17.12 12.18
CA ARG A 94 -5.02 -16.24 11.11
C ARG A 94 -3.90 -15.92 10.14
N VAL A 95 -4.16 -16.08 8.85
CA VAL A 95 -3.20 -15.73 7.79
C VAL A 95 -3.22 -14.23 7.58
N THR A 96 -2.05 -13.62 7.57
CA THR A 96 -1.88 -12.20 7.24
C THR A 96 -1.62 -12.06 5.75
N LEU A 97 -2.46 -11.28 5.07
CA LEU A 97 -2.27 -10.90 3.68
C LEU A 97 -1.40 -9.63 3.60
N HIS A 98 -0.27 -9.74 2.95
CA HIS A 98 0.59 -8.60 2.67
C HIS A 98 0.19 -7.98 1.34
N ILE A 99 -0.23 -6.72 1.36
CA ILE A 99 -0.73 -5.97 0.19
C ILE A 99 -0.01 -4.62 0.14
N ALA A 100 0.37 -4.17 -1.05
CA ALA A 100 0.90 -2.82 -1.24
C ALA A 100 -0.16 -1.90 -1.88
N THR A 101 -0.17 -0.64 -1.46
CA THR A 101 -1.01 0.40 -2.05
C THR A 101 -0.33 1.76 -1.90
N ASN A 102 -0.78 2.76 -2.66
CA ASN A 102 -0.37 4.13 -2.42
C ASN A 102 -1.19 4.77 -1.29
N ALA A 103 -0.63 5.81 -0.68
CA ALA A 103 -1.24 6.50 0.45
C ALA A 103 -2.63 7.05 0.13
N ASP A 104 -2.80 7.61 -1.07
CA ASP A 104 -4.06 8.23 -1.49
C ASP A 104 -5.16 7.20 -1.71
N SER A 105 -4.85 6.06 -2.33
CA SER A 105 -5.81 4.95 -2.43
C SER A 105 -6.21 4.43 -1.05
N LEU A 106 -5.24 4.28 -0.13
CA LEU A 106 -5.55 3.85 1.25
C LEU A 106 -6.43 4.86 1.98
N GLY A 107 -6.13 6.16 1.83
CA GLY A 107 -6.85 7.26 2.47
C GLY A 107 -8.25 7.56 1.88
N THR A 108 -8.54 7.07 0.67
CA THR A 108 -9.82 7.35 -0.01
C THR A 108 -10.71 6.12 -0.11
N TRP A 109 -10.39 5.16 -0.96
CA TRP A 109 -11.31 4.10 -1.37
C TRP A 109 -10.87 2.69 -0.95
N PHE A 110 -9.56 2.41 -0.88
CA PHE A 110 -9.06 1.04 -0.71
C PHE A 110 -9.38 0.47 0.67
N LEU A 111 -9.37 1.31 1.72
CA LEU A 111 -9.76 0.90 3.07
C LEU A 111 -11.22 0.40 3.11
N LYS A 112 -12.12 1.03 2.36
CA LYS A 112 -13.53 0.58 2.24
C LYS A 112 -13.60 -0.84 1.65
N ALA A 113 -12.80 -1.12 0.60
CA ALA A 113 -12.74 -2.43 -0.04
C ALA A 113 -12.28 -3.54 0.92
N ILE A 114 -11.16 -3.32 1.62
CA ILE A 114 -10.63 -4.33 2.56
C ILE A 114 -11.48 -4.45 3.83
N SER A 115 -12.10 -3.38 4.31
CA SER A 115 -13.02 -3.40 5.44
C SER A 115 -14.25 -4.27 5.12
N HIS A 116 -14.83 -4.09 3.94
CA HIS A 116 -15.97 -4.90 3.50
C HIS A 116 -15.61 -6.40 3.43
N PHE A 117 -14.44 -6.72 2.87
CA PHE A 117 -13.97 -8.11 2.81
C PHE A 117 -13.65 -8.68 4.20
N SER A 118 -13.08 -7.89 5.13
CA SER A 118 -12.67 -8.35 6.45
C SER A 118 -13.85 -8.77 7.34
N THR A 119 -15.06 -8.25 7.08
CA THR A 119 -16.28 -8.65 7.83
C THR A 119 -16.71 -10.10 7.54
N SER A 120 -16.33 -10.64 6.38
CA SER A 120 -16.70 -11.99 5.93
C SER A 120 -15.50 -12.95 5.86
N SER A 121 -14.32 -12.52 6.29
CA SER A 121 -13.10 -13.31 6.19
C SER A 121 -12.30 -13.31 7.49
N GLU A 122 -11.51 -14.34 7.71
CA GLU A 122 -10.60 -14.45 8.86
C GLU A 122 -9.17 -13.96 8.55
N TYR A 123 -8.94 -13.36 7.39
CA TYR A 123 -7.64 -12.83 7.04
C TYR A 123 -7.32 -11.55 7.84
N LEU A 124 -6.06 -11.42 8.20
CA LEU A 124 -5.48 -10.17 8.67
C LEU A 124 -4.78 -9.46 7.50
N PHE A 125 -4.61 -8.16 7.61
CA PHE A 125 -3.95 -7.36 6.58
C PHE A 125 -2.68 -6.71 7.13
N ASN A 126 -1.60 -6.80 6.37
CA ASN A 126 -0.41 -5.98 6.51
C ASN A 126 -0.29 -5.12 5.24
N ILE A 127 -0.59 -3.83 5.37
CA ILE A 127 -0.62 -2.91 4.25
C ILE A 127 0.71 -2.16 4.18
N ALA A 128 1.47 -2.39 3.12
CA ALA A 128 2.65 -1.60 2.78
C ALA A 128 2.22 -0.37 1.96
N VAL A 129 2.63 0.80 2.40
CA VAL A 129 2.35 2.05 1.69
C VAL A 129 3.61 2.53 1.00
N ASP A 130 3.53 2.77 -0.32
CA ASP A 130 4.57 3.38 -1.13
C ASP A 130 3.91 4.30 -2.17
N ASP A 131 4.69 5.02 -2.95
CA ASP A 131 4.19 5.78 -4.09
C ASP A 131 3.57 4.84 -5.16
N GLN A 132 2.54 5.32 -5.89
CA GLN A 132 1.80 4.50 -6.87
C GLN A 132 2.70 3.92 -7.97
N ASP A 133 3.79 4.60 -8.31
CA ASP A 133 4.75 4.16 -9.33
C ASP A 133 5.73 3.11 -8.78
N HIS A 134 5.79 2.95 -7.46
CA HIS A 134 6.72 2.07 -6.77
C HIS A 134 6.06 0.85 -6.10
N THR A 135 4.74 0.85 -5.92
CA THR A 135 4.02 -0.30 -5.31
C THR A 135 4.25 -1.62 -6.05
N ALA A 136 4.45 -1.59 -7.38
CA ALA A 136 4.76 -2.77 -8.18
C ALA A 136 6.10 -3.45 -7.79
N GLU A 137 7.04 -2.72 -7.19
CA GLU A 137 8.32 -3.26 -6.75
C GLU A 137 8.16 -4.26 -5.59
N TRP A 138 7.16 -4.05 -4.73
CA TRP A 138 6.80 -5.00 -3.67
C TRP A 138 6.35 -6.34 -4.24
N LEU A 139 5.60 -6.34 -5.37
CA LEU A 139 5.22 -7.55 -6.10
C LEU A 139 6.44 -8.22 -6.75
N ARG A 140 7.33 -7.45 -7.41
CA ARG A 140 8.55 -7.98 -8.04
C ARG A 140 9.44 -8.67 -7.04
N ARG A 141 9.56 -8.09 -5.85
CA ARG A 141 10.33 -8.68 -4.74
C ARG A 141 9.57 -9.79 -4.01
N GLY A 142 8.34 -10.08 -4.39
CA GLY A 142 7.48 -11.07 -3.75
C GLY A 142 7.16 -10.74 -2.29
N ARG A 143 7.27 -9.48 -1.86
CA ARG A 143 6.97 -9.03 -0.49
C ARG A 143 5.48 -8.90 -0.22
N VAL A 144 4.66 -8.82 -1.26
CA VAL A 144 3.20 -8.75 -1.18
C VAL A 144 2.57 -9.73 -2.16
N VAL A 145 1.37 -10.19 -1.84
CA VAL A 145 0.59 -11.08 -2.70
C VAL A 145 -0.25 -10.32 -3.72
N ALA A 146 -0.54 -9.06 -3.44
CA ALA A 146 -1.31 -8.18 -4.30
C ALA A 146 -0.91 -6.71 -4.11
N ALA A 147 -1.18 -5.87 -5.11
CA ALA A 147 -0.94 -4.43 -5.01
C ALA A 147 -1.90 -3.60 -5.87
N VAL A 148 -2.21 -2.39 -5.37
CA VAL A 148 -2.73 -1.28 -6.19
C VAL A 148 -1.54 -0.53 -6.77
N THR A 149 -1.51 -0.31 -8.09
CA THR A 149 -0.36 0.29 -8.80
C THR A 149 -0.84 1.11 -10.00
N SER A 150 -0.06 2.11 -10.42
CA SER A 150 -0.26 2.84 -11.69
C SER A 150 0.31 2.10 -12.90
N LEU A 151 1.09 1.04 -12.69
CA LEU A 151 1.74 0.28 -13.77
C LEU A 151 0.71 -0.48 -14.61
N SER A 152 0.53 -0.07 -15.88
CA SER A 152 -0.41 -0.66 -16.84
C SER A 152 0.04 -2.01 -17.42
N LYS A 153 1.27 -2.44 -17.14
CA LYS A 153 1.80 -3.75 -17.55
C LYS A 153 1.86 -4.69 -16.33
N PRO A 154 1.46 -5.95 -16.49
CA PRO A 154 1.54 -6.90 -15.40
C PRO A 154 2.98 -7.15 -14.95
N VAL A 155 3.23 -7.17 -13.65
CA VAL A 155 4.45 -7.74 -13.09
C VAL A 155 4.51 -9.21 -13.46
N GLN A 156 5.70 -9.73 -13.77
CA GLN A 156 5.87 -11.14 -14.12
C GLN A 156 5.30 -12.04 -13.01
N GLY A 157 4.47 -13.00 -13.40
CA GLY A 157 3.79 -13.89 -12.46
C GLY A 157 2.53 -13.32 -11.82
N CYS A 158 2.10 -12.10 -12.18
CA CYS A 158 0.86 -11.50 -11.69
C CYS A 158 -0.25 -11.50 -12.76
N ARG A 159 -1.50 -11.47 -12.28
CA ARG A 159 -2.69 -11.08 -13.06
C ARG A 159 -2.92 -9.59 -12.81
N LEU A 160 -3.22 -8.83 -13.88
CA LEU A 160 -3.53 -7.41 -13.82
C LEU A 160 -4.99 -7.19 -14.19
N THR A 161 -5.67 -6.36 -13.40
CA THR A 161 -7.07 -5.95 -13.66
C THR A 161 -7.17 -4.42 -13.51
N PRO A 162 -7.73 -3.70 -14.49
CA PRO A 162 -7.99 -2.27 -14.38
C PRO A 162 -8.99 -1.98 -13.24
N LEU A 163 -8.73 -0.92 -12.48
CA LEU A 163 -9.58 -0.46 -11.38
C LEU A 163 -10.42 0.77 -11.78
N GLY A 164 -9.77 1.78 -12.29
CA GLY A 164 -10.33 3.09 -12.60
C GLY A 164 -9.26 4.17 -12.55
N ILE A 165 -9.70 5.42 -12.48
CA ILE A 165 -8.84 6.60 -12.43
C ILE A 165 -8.99 7.27 -11.07
N LEU A 166 -7.89 7.45 -10.36
CA LEU A 166 -7.81 8.35 -9.22
C LEU A 166 -7.51 9.75 -9.75
N GLN A 167 -8.47 10.65 -9.61
CA GLN A 167 -8.38 11.99 -10.15
C GLN A 167 -7.86 12.97 -9.10
N TYR A 168 -6.89 13.78 -9.48
CA TYR A 168 -6.29 14.82 -8.65
C TYR A 168 -6.61 16.21 -9.19
N ARG A 169 -6.66 17.19 -8.28
CA ARG A 169 -6.75 18.61 -8.59
C ARG A 169 -5.60 19.35 -7.90
N ALA A 170 -5.01 20.29 -8.62
CA ALA A 170 -4.08 21.25 -8.03
C ALA A 170 -4.87 22.30 -7.27
N THR A 171 -4.82 22.28 -5.94
CA THR A 171 -5.67 23.14 -5.11
C THR A 171 -4.89 23.85 -4.02
N ALA A 172 -5.40 25.00 -3.61
CA ALA A 172 -4.94 25.76 -2.45
C ALA A 172 -6.11 26.55 -1.84
N SER A 173 -5.89 27.14 -0.65
CA SER A 173 -6.87 28.06 -0.07
C SER A 173 -6.96 29.36 -0.88
N PRO A 174 -8.12 30.08 -0.88
CA PRO A 174 -8.27 31.36 -1.56
C PRO A 174 -7.22 32.39 -1.15
N ASP A 175 -6.87 32.45 0.13
CA ASP A 175 -5.86 33.37 0.66
C ASP A 175 -4.45 33.07 0.11
N PHE A 176 -4.12 31.80 -0.06
CA PHE A 176 -2.86 31.39 -0.67
C PHE A 176 -2.82 31.83 -2.15
N VAL A 177 -3.90 31.60 -2.88
CA VAL A 177 -4.01 31.97 -4.30
C VAL A 177 -3.93 33.49 -4.48
N ALA A 178 -4.66 34.26 -3.68
CA ALA A 178 -4.62 35.72 -3.73
C ALA A 178 -3.20 36.28 -3.47
N ARG A 179 -2.44 35.62 -2.61
CA ARG A 179 -1.08 36.04 -2.22
C ARG A 179 -0.01 35.68 -3.26
N HIS A 180 -0.10 34.49 -3.83
CA HIS A 180 0.95 33.93 -4.67
C HIS A 180 0.64 33.97 -6.18
N PHE A 181 -0.63 34.13 -6.55
CA PHE A 181 -1.12 34.11 -7.93
C PHE A 181 -2.07 35.28 -8.24
N PRO A 182 -1.74 36.53 -7.84
CA PRO A 182 -2.65 37.68 -8.04
C PRO A 182 -2.94 37.95 -9.52
N ASP A 183 -2.00 37.66 -10.41
CA ASP A 183 -2.12 37.85 -11.86
C ASP A 183 -2.36 36.52 -12.59
N GLY A 184 -2.80 35.47 -11.86
CA GLY A 184 -3.01 34.14 -12.38
C GLY A 184 -1.79 33.23 -12.23
N VAL A 185 -1.98 31.95 -12.58
CA VAL A 185 -0.96 30.89 -12.42
C VAL A 185 -0.01 30.92 -13.61
N THR A 186 1.17 31.48 -13.40
CA THR A 186 2.27 31.56 -14.38
C THR A 186 3.47 30.73 -13.95
N SER A 187 4.40 30.43 -14.88
CA SER A 187 5.65 29.73 -14.57
C SER A 187 6.45 30.42 -13.46
N ASP A 188 6.54 31.75 -13.50
CA ASP A 188 7.28 32.54 -12.51
C ASP A 188 6.61 32.52 -11.14
N ALA A 189 5.28 32.50 -11.09
CA ALA A 189 4.51 32.43 -9.85
C ALA A 189 4.65 31.02 -9.21
N ILE A 190 4.52 29.96 -10.00
CA ILE A 190 4.70 28.57 -9.55
C ILE A 190 6.13 28.34 -9.02
N ALA A 191 7.15 28.91 -9.66
CA ALA A 191 8.55 28.79 -9.20
C ALA A 191 8.80 29.39 -7.81
N LYS A 192 7.89 30.26 -7.33
CA LYS A 192 7.99 30.94 -6.03
C LYS A 192 6.99 30.44 -4.99
N ALA A 193 5.88 29.85 -5.44
CA ALA A 193 4.82 29.35 -4.58
C ALA A 193 5.18 27.98 -4.01
N ALA A 194 5.10 27.81 -2.69
CA ALA A 194 5.40 26.55 -2.06
C ALA A 194 4.39 25.45 -2.46
N ALA A 195 4.91 24.34 -2.96
CA ALA A 195 4.14 23.13 -3.23
C ALA A 195 4.16 22.19 -2.00
N LEU A 196 3.13 21.35 -1.90
CA LEU A 196 3.08 20.23 -0.95
C LEU A 196 3.46 18.96 -1.71
N THR A 197 4.34 18.14 -1.17
CA THR A 197 4.84 16.92 -1.80
C THR A 197 4.95 15.80 -0.76
N PHE A 198 4.50 14.59 -1.09
CA PHE A 198 4.46 13.48 -0.15
C PHE A 198 5.87 13.02 0.26
N ASN A 199 6.73 12.79 -0.72
CA ASN A 199 8.13 12.43 -0.53
C ASN A 199 8.94 12.70 -1.80
N GLN A 200 10.24 12.38 -1.78
CA GLN A 200 11.14 12.60 -2.92
C GLN A 200 10.81 11.79 -4.19
N LYS A 201 9.95 10.76 -4.10
CA LYS A 201 9.50 9.96 -5.25
C LYS A 201 8.23 10.52 -5.89
N ASP A 202 7.44 11.29 -5.14
CA ASP A 202 6.19 11.89 -5.62
C ASP A 202 6.47 12.88 -6.76
N ARG A 203 5.80 12.70 -7.89
CA ARG A 203 5.92 13.49 -9.11
C ARG A 203 4.61 14.11 -9.59
N LEU A 204 3.57 14.04 -8.78
CA LEU A 204 2.24 14.55 -9.19
C LEU A 204 2.28 16.03 -9.51
N GLN A 205 2.96 16.85 -8.69
CA GLN A 205 3.12 18.27 -8.88
C GLN A 205 3.88 18.58 -10.18
N ASP A 206 5.01 17.89 -10.40
CA ASP A 206 5.82 18.02 -11.62
C ASP A 206 5.01 17.64 -12.87
N GLN A 207 4.24 16.55 -12.80
CA GLN A 207 3.40 16.07 -13.90
C GLN A 207 2.30 17.07 -14.24
N TRP A 208 1.63 17.62 -13.20
CA TRP A 208 0.59 18.62 -13.40
C TRP A 208 1.15 19.93 -13.97
N VAL A 209 2.25 20.45 -13.42
CA VAL A 209 2.93 21.66 -13.91
C VAL A 209 3.30 21.51 -15.38
N ARG A 210 3.90 20.37 -15.74
CA ARG A 210 4.27 20.07 -17.13
C ARG A 210 3.04 20.02 -18.05
N ALA A 211 1.94 19.40 -17.59
CA ALA A 211 0.73 19.29 -18.38
C ALA A 211 0.01 20.64 -18.55
N ALA A 212 -0.13 21.41 -17.47
CA ALA A 212 -0.88 22.65 -17.44
C ALA A 212 -0.12 23.86 -18.01
N LEU A 213 1.19 23.97 -17.69
CA LEU A 213 2.03 25.11 -18.07
C LEU A 213 3.01 24.81 -19.20
N ARG A 214 3.12 23.55 -19.61
CA ARG A 214 4.08 23.07 -20.65
C ARG A 214 5.54 23.42 -20.33
N ALA A 215 5.91 23.42 -19.04
CA ALA A 215 7.22 23.79 -18.54
C ALA A 215 7.66 22.83 -17.43
N ASP A 216 8.98 22.63 -17.31
CA ASP A 216 9.61 21.94 -16.17
C ASP A 216 10.07 23.00 -15.17
N ILE A 217 9.38 23.07 -14.03
CA ILE A 217 9.59 24.10 -13.01
C ILE A 217 9.83 23.42 -11.67
N ALA A 218 10.98 23.74 -11.03
CA ALA A 218 11.24 23.34 -9.66
C ALA A 218 10.52 24.28 -8.71
N CYS A 219 9.60 23.73 -7.89
CA CYS A 219 8.86 24.48 -6.89
C CYS A 219 9.53 24.38 -5.51
N PRO A 220 9.54 25.44 -4.69
CA PRO A 220 9.79 25.32 -3.26
C PRO A 220 8.81 24.29 -2.68
N THR A 221 9.26 23.42 -1.79
CA THR A 221 8.45 22.26 -1.42
C THR A 221 8.42 22.01 0.08
N HIS A 222 7.24 21.83 0.63
CA HIS A 222 7.00 21.22 1.94
C HIS A 222 6.80 19.72 1.78
N TRP A 223 7.51 18.92 2.58
CA TRP A 223 7.42 17.44 2.58
C TRP A 223 6.46 16.97 3.65
N LEU A 224 5.33 16.39 3.25
CA LEU A 224 4.25 15.96 4.14
C LEU A 224 3.83 14.51 3.79
N PRO A 225 4.34 13.47 4.48
CA PRO A 225 4.07 12.08 4.13
C PRO A 225 2.71 11.59 4.67
N SER A 226 1.64 12.34 4.40
CA SER A 226 0.28 12.02 4.80
C SER A 226 -0.74 12.69 3.89
N THR A 227 -1.60 11.90 3.24
CA THR A 227 -2.67 12.36 2.36
C THR A 227 -3.62 13.34 3.06
N GLN A 228 -4.02 13.06 4.32
CA GLN A 228 -4.88 13.97 5.07
C GLN A 228 -4.18 15.27 5.42
N ALA A 229 -2.89 15.22 5.80
CA ALA A 229 -2.14 16.43 6.10
C ALA A 229 -1.96 17.35 4.88
N PHE A 230 -2.01 16.81 3.66
CA PHE A 230 -2.05 17.60 2.44
C PHE A 230 -3.27 18.50 2.36
N VAL A 231 -4.45 17.92 2.59
CA VAL A 231 -5.72 18.67 2.58
C VAL A 231 -5.69 19.75 3.66
N ASP A 232 -5.28 19.39 4.88
CA ASP A 232 -5.22 20.32 6.02
C ASP A 232 -4.21 21.46 5.77
N ALA A 233 -3.05 21.14 5.18
CA ALA A 233 -2.03 22.13 4.80
C ALA A 233 -2.51 23.07 3.67
N SER A 234 -3.23 22.50 2.68
CA SER A 234 -3.84 23.29 1.62
C SER A 234 -4.89 24.28 2.18
N LEU A 235 -5.77 23.80 3.07
CA LEU A 235 -6.78 24.59 3.76
C LEU A 235 -6.19 25.71 4.61
N SER A 236 -5.07 25.44 5.30
CA SER A 236 -4.39 26.42 6.15
C SER A 236 -3.54 27.43 5.38
N GLY A 237 -3.47 27.32 4.05
CA GLY A 237 -2.69 28.23 3.20
C GLY A 237 -1.16 28.05 3.33
N MET A 238 -0.71 26.84 3.68
CA MET A 238 0.72 26.49 3.78
C MET A 238 1.35 26.28 2.40
N GLY A 239 0.57 25.81 1.43
CA GLY A 239 1.04 25.53 0.08
C GLY A 239 -0.11 25.10 -0.84
N TRP A 240 0.23 24.91 -2.11
CA TRP A 240 -0.64 24.26 -3.08
C TRP A 240 -0.24 22.80 -3.24
N GLY A 241 -1.19 21.93 -3.54
CA GLY A 241 -0.90 20.49 -3.68
C GLY A 241 -1.85 19.78 -4.63
N MET A 242 -1.41 18.60 -5.08
CA MET A 242 -2.23 17.67 -5.84
C MET A 242 -3.06 16.83 -4.87
N ASN A 243 -4.32 17.20 -4.71
CA ASN A 243 -5.24 16.53 -3.79
C ASN A 243 -6.20 15.58 -4.53
N PRO A 244 -6.44 14.35 -4.03
CA PRO A 244 -7.46 13.47 -4.57
C PRO A 244 -8.85 14.12 -4.49
N MET A 245 -9.63 14.06 -5.58
CA MET A 245 -10.95 14.68 -5.68
C MET A 245 -11.87 14.23 -4.55
N GLN A 246 -11.83 12.96 -4.15
CA GLN A 246 -12.66 12.40 -3.08
C GLN A 246 -12.46 13.06 -1.71
N LEU A 247 -11.31 13.70 -1.47
CA LEU A 247 -11.01 14.36 -0.18
C LEU A 247 -11.32 15.86 -0.20
N ILE A 248 -11.50 16.44 -1.38
CA ILE A 248 -11.60 17.91 -1.51
C ILE A 248 -12.92 18.40 -2.12
N ASP A 249 -13.80 17.51 -2.55
CA ASP A 249 -15.06 17.89 -3.20
C ASP A 249 -15.89 18.86 -2.35
N ASP A 250 -16.15 18.54 -1.09
CA ASP A 250 -16.85 19.41 -0.14
C ASP A 250 -16.12 20.76 0.09
N HIS A 251 -14.79 20.75 0.04
CA HIS A 251 -13.98 21.95 0.23
C HIS A 251 -14.01 22.85 -1.00
N LEU A 252 -14.04 22.26 -2.19
CA LEU A 252 -14.24 23.01 -3.45
C LEU A 252 -15.65 23.61 -3.51
N GLN A 253 -16.69 22.82 -3.21
CA GLN A 253 -18.07 23.28 -3.19
C GLN A 253 -18.32 24.40 -2.17
N SER A 254 -17.67 24.33 -1.01
CA SER A 254 -17.76 25.37 0.04
C SER A 254 -16.83 26.57 -0.19
N GLY A 255 -15.97 26.55 -1.21
CA GLY A 255 -15.00 27.60 -1.52
C GLY A 255 -13.84 27.70 -0.54
N LYS A 256 -13.63 26.70 0.33
CA LYS A 256 -12.48 26.63 1.25
C LYS A 256 -11.19 26.27 0.53
N LEU A 257 -11.29 25.50 -0.55
CA LEU A 257 -10.23 25.28 -1.53
C LEU A 257 -10.71 25.74 -2.89
N ILE A 258 -9.77 26.17 -3.73
CA ILE A 258 -10.02 26.50 -5.14
C ILE A 258 -8.97 25.79 -6.00
N GLU A 259 -9.35 25.43 -7.23
CA GLU A 259 -8.40 24.93 -8.22
C GLU A 259 -7.46 26.05 -8.66
N LEU A 260 -6.17 25.78 -8.77
CA LEU A 260 -5.20 26.76 -9.27
C LEU A 260 -5.49 27.16 -10.71
N ILE A 261 -5.78 26.17 -11.55
CA ILE A 261 -6.28 26.36 -12.93
C ILE A 261 -7.49 25.46 -13.05
N PRO A 262 -8.70 26.02 -13.27
CA PRO A 262 -9.91 25.24 -13.43
C PRO A 262 -9.82 24.23 -14.58
N ASP A 263 -10.48 23.09 -14.42
CA ASP A 263 -10.60 22.04 -15.43
C ASP A 263 -9.26 21.45 -15.92
N THR A 264 -8.24 21.42 -15.05
CA THR A 264 -6.94 20.79 -15.33
C THR A 264 -6.70 19.60 -14.40
N PRO A 265 -7.50 18.53 -14.49
CA PRO A 265 -7.28 17.33 -13.68
C PRO A 265 -6.00 16.63 -14.06
N LEU A 266 -5.39 15.96 -13.07
CA LEU A 266 -4.39 14.95 -13.31
C LEU A 266 -5.00 13.59 -13.03
N ASP A 267 -5.13 12.78 -14.06
CA ASP A 267 -5.78 11.49 -14.04
C ASP A 267 -4.74 10.37 -13.91
N ILE A 268 -4.76 9.65 -12.81
CA ILE A 268 -3.85 8.52 -12.55
C ILE A 268 -4.63 7.21 -12.68
N PRO A 269 -4.41 6.43 -13.76
CA PRO A 269 -5.02 5.12 -13.90
C PRO A 269 -4.45 4.14 -12.87
N LEU A 270 -5.33 3.39 -12.21
CA LEU A 270 -4.98 2.40 -11.21
C LEU A 270 -5.32 1.00 -11.68
N PHE A 271 -4.50 0.05 -11.25
CA PHE A 271 -4.61 -1.36 -11.58
C PHE A 271 -4.44 -2.20 -10.31
N TRP A 272 -5.22 -3.27 -10.20
CA TRP A 272 -5.06 -4.33 -9.23
C TRP A 272 -4.18 -5.43 -9.81
N GLN A 273 -3.09 -5.73 -9.15
CA GLN A 273 -2.22 -6.82 -9.54
C GLN A 273 -2.15 -7.86 -8.43
N VAL A 274 -2.36 -9.13 -8.76
CA VAL A 274 -2.36 -10.25 -7.82
C VAL A 274 -1.43 -11.33 -8.33
N ASN A 275 -0.62 -11.91 -7.45
CA ASN A 275 0.20 -13.07 -7.76
C ASN A 275 -0.69 -14.22 -8.28
N ARG A 276 -0.33 -14.83 -9.43
CA ARG A 276 -1.14 -15.89 -10.07
C ARG A 276 -1.40 -17.08 -9.17
N LEU A 277 -0.41 -17.44 -8.33
CA LEU A 277 -0.56 -18.57 -7.39
C LEU A 277 -1.55 -18.29 -6.27
N ALA A 278 -1.81 -17.02 -5.96
CA ALA A 278 -2.77 -16.60 -4.95
C ALA A 278 -4.11 -16.12 -5.54
N ALA A 279 -4.19 -15.93 -6.86
CA ALA A 279 -5.30 -15.24 -7.50
C ALA A 279 -6.66 -15.90 -7.26
N ASP A 280 -6.75 -17.22 -7.34
CA ASP A 280 -7.99 -17.95 -7.17
C ASP A 280 -8.43 -17.93 -5.69
N ARG A 281 -7.49 -18.00 -4.74
CA ARG A 281 -7.76 -17.89 -3.29
C ARG A 281 -8.18 -16.49 -2.86
N LEU A 282 -7.70 -15.48 -3.57
CA LEU A 282 -8.03 -14.08 -3.34
C LEU A 282 -9.14 -13.57 -4.27
N ALA A 283 -9.92 -14.47 -4.88
CA ALA A 283 -11.01 -14.10 -5.80
C ALA A 283 -12.05 -13.20 -5.13
N SER A 284 -12.46 -13.52 -3.90
CA SER A 284 -13.44 -12.73 -3.14
C SER A 284 -12.87 -11.36 -2.72
N LEU A 285 -11.60 -11.29 -2.29
CA LEU A 285 -10.92 -10.02 -2.05
C LEU A 285 -10.83 -9.19 -3.33
N THR A 286 -10.41 -9.82 -4.44
CA THR A 286 -10.35 -9.16 -5.75
C THR A 286 -11.71 -8.61 -6.15
N GLN A 287 -12.79 -9.36 -5.95
CA GLN A 287 -14.15 -8.90 -6.24
C GLN A 287 -14.56 -7.72 -5.36
N ALA A 288 -14.24 -7.71 -4.06
CA ALA A 288 -14.49 -6.58 -3.18
C ALA A 288 -13.74 -5.32 -3.63
N VAL A 289 -12.45 -5.48 -3.99
CA VAL A 289 -11.61 -4.37 -4.52
C VAL A 289 -12.20 -3.81 -5.81
N LEU A 290 -12.58 -4.67 -6.77
CA LEU A 290 -13.16 -4.24 -8.05
C LEU A 290 -14.53 -3.56 -7.88
N THR A 291 -15.36 -4.07 -6.98
CA THR A 291 -16.68 -3.48 -6.73
C THR A 291 -16.55 -2.09 -6.13
N THR A 292 -15.71 -1.93 -5.10
CA THR A 292 -15.47 -0.63 -4.47
C THR A 292 -14.79 0.35 -5.45
N ALA A 293 -13.81 -0.12 -6.21
CA ALA A 293 -13.13 0.74 -7.20
C ALA A 293 -14.10 1.30 -8.25
N ARG A 294 -15.06 0.51 -8.74
CA ARG A 294 -16.09 0.97 -9.69
C ARG A 294 -17.03 2.04 -9.11
N GLN A 295 -17.20 2.07 -7.80
CA GLN A 295 -18.05 3.05 -7.11
C GLN A 295 -17.31 4.34 -6.82
N GLU A 296 -16.01 4.25 -6.54
CA GLU A 296 -15.22 5.34 -5.97
C GLU A 296 -14.25 5.99 -6.98
N LEU A 297 -13.88 5.29 -8.04
CA LEU A 297 -12.94 5.78 -9.06
C LEU A 297 -13.67 6.17 -10.35
N ALA A 298 -13.14 7.14 -11.07
CA ALA A 298 -13.64 7.48 -12.38
C ALA A 298 -13.39 6.35 -13.39
N SER A 299 -14.27 6.18 -14.36
CA SER A 299 -14.16 5.13 -15.38
C SER A 299 -12.96 5.38 -16.28
N ILE A 300 -12.22 4.33 -16.64
CA ILE A 300 -11.21 4.41 -17.68
C ILE A 300 -11.94 4.53 -19.02
N SER A 301 -11.97 5.75 -19.61
CA SER A 301 -12.49 5.94 -20.95
C SER A 301 -11.56 5.23 -21.94
N ASN A 302 -12.08 4.24 -22.66
CA ASN A 302 -11.38 3.69 -23.83
C ASN A 302 -11.34 4.81 -24.90
N LYS A 303 -10.19 5.52 -24.97
CA LYS A 303 -9.87 6.37 -26.12
C LYS A 303 -9.19 5.53 -27.19
#